data_2e97c0acdcbf5091a6a01772350577b1
#
_entry.id   2e97c0acdcbf5091a6a01772350577b1
#
_cell.length_a   1.000
_cell.length_b   1.000
_cell.length_c   1.000
_cell.angle_alpha   90.00
_cell.angle_beta   90.00
_cell.angle_gamma   90.00
#
_symmetry.space_group_name_H-M   'P 1'
#
loop_
_entity.id
_entity.type
_entity.pdbx_description
1 polymer ?
#
loop_
_entity_poly.entity_id
_entity_poly.type
_entity_poly.pdbx_seq_one_letter_code
_entity_poly.pdbx_strand_id
1 'polypeptide(L)'
;MTNWQLLKNDLIAYTQECAPEEACGLIAAGQFWPCKNIHSDPLSSFAIDAASYARVDELNTGVEAVFHSHPRADNKFSMNDIKACKELGVPWVMYCAAFNQWHYMDPINAPYLQRPWIYGIYDCYGLVKDYYKNEFDIELDDYERGCEFEWESSEWRMFEKNFSSQGFEEISGNLNKGDILLMQLQSNFPNHVGIIHDSKRGIFYQHLFDRLSEANIYGGYWQKHTNKILRHRSLM
;
A
#
# COMPACT_ATOMS: atom_id res chain seq x y z
N MET A 1 -6.19 8.40 -15.72
CA MET A 1 -6.26 6.94 -15.43
C MET A 1 -5.74 6.19 -16.63
N THR A 2 -4.73 5.38 -16.43
CA THR A 2 -4.12 4.56 -17.48
C THR A 2 -5.14 3.57 -18.05
N ASN A 3 -5.32 3.56 -19.37
CA ASN A 3 -6.23 2.60 -20.01
C ASN A 3 -5.47 1.32 -20.46
N TRP A 4 -4.67 0.76 -19.55
CA TRP A 4 -3.85 -0.42 -19.80
C TRP A 4 -4.63 -1.64 -20.30
N GLN A 5 -5.92 -1.69 -20.00
CA GLN A 5 -6.80 -2.79 -20.44
C GLN A 5 -6.85 -2.93 -21.96
N LEU A 6 -6.66 -1.85 -22.70
CA LEU A 6 -6.60 -1.85 -24.16
C LEU A 6 -5.32 -2.50 -24.69
N LEU A 7 -4.27 -2.57 -23.87
CA LEU A 7 -2.96 -3.10 -24.22
C LEU A 7 -2.80 -4.60 -23.90
N LYS A 8 -3.81 -5.26 -23.35
CA LYS A 8 -3.72 -6.65 -22.88
C LYS A 8 -3.14 -7.62 -23.90
N ASN A 9 -3.52 -7.50 -25.16
CA ASN A 9 -3.01 -8.41 -26.19
C ASN A 9 -1.50 -8.24 -26.42
N ASP A 10 -1.01 -6.99 -26.43
CA ASP A 10 0.40 -6.69 -26.61
C ASP A 10 1.22 -7.16 -25.40
N LEU A 11 0.68 -6.93 -24.19
CA LEU A 11 1.29 -7.39 -22.94
C LEU A 11 1.37 -8.90 -22.84
N ILE A 12 0.34 -9.65 -23.28
CA ILE A 12 0.34 -11.11 -23.34
C ILE A 12 1.37 -11.59 -24.37
N ALA A 13 1.38 -11.00 -25.58
CA ALA A 13 2.32 -11.38 -26.62
C ALA A 13 3.76 -11.24 -26.14
N TYR A 14 4.09 -10.09 -25.55
CA TYR A 14 5.42 -9.85 -25.01
C TYR A 14 5.78 -10.77 -23.85
N THR A 15 4.80 -11.11 -22.97
CA THR A 15 5.03 -12.11 -21.92
C THR A 15 5.40 -13.47 -22.50
N GLN A 16 4.77 -13.87 -23.61
CA GLN A 16 5.09 -15.15 -24.30
C GLN A 16 6.47 -15.13 -24.93
N GLU A 17 6.90 -13.99 -25.47
CA GLU A 17 8.25 -13.81 -26.05
C GLU A 17 9.33 -13.90 -24.97
N CYS A 18 9.09 -13.36 -23.78
CA CYS A 18 10.05 -13.35 -22.68
C CYS A 18 10.11 -14.67 -21.90
N ALA A 19 9.08 -15.53 -22.02
CA ALA A 19 9.01 -16.77 -21.23
C ALA A 19 10.26 -17.64 -21.42
N PRO A 20 10.83 -18.23 -20.34
CA PRO A 20 10.30 -18.36 -18.99
C PRO A 20 10.66 -17.21 -18.02
N GLU A 21 11.29 -16.14 -18.51
CA GLU A 21 11.65 -14.95 -17.70
C GLU A 21 10.44 -14.06 -17.44
N GLU A 22 10.51 -13.24 -16.40
CA GLU A 22 9.52 -12.19 -16.19
C GLU A 22 9.65 -11.12 -17.28
N ALA A 23 8.58 -10.91 -18.05
CA ALA A 23 8.48 -9.77 -18.94
C ALA A 23 8.30 -8.49 -18.13
N CYS A 24 8.91 -7.39 -18.57
CA CYS A 24 8.71 -6.10 -17.94
C CYS A 24 8.70 -4.96 -18.97
N GLY A 25 8.10 -3.85 -18.62
CA GLY A 25 8.05 -2.67 -19.46
C GLY A 25 7.29 -1.51 -18.85
N LEU A 26 7.22 -0.43 -19.59
CA LEU A 26 6.57 0.81 -19.18
C LEU A 26 5.31 1.05 -20.03
N ILE A 27 4.30 1.62 -19.44
CA ILE A 27 3.12 2.13 -20.14
C ILE A 27 3.20 3.66 -20.06
N ALA A 28 3.20 4.30 -21.21
CA ALA A 28 3.27 5.75 -21.34
C ALA A 28 2.66 6.20 -22.67
N ALA A 29 2.03 7.38 -22.69
CA ALA A 29 1.31 7.91 -23.86
C ALA A 29 0.27 6.92 -24.43
N GLY A 30 -0.36 6.12 -23.55
CA GLY A 30 -1.33 5.09 -23.94
C GLY A 30 -0.74 3.92 -24.72
N GLN A 31 0.58 3.72 -24.71
CA GLN A 31 1.29 2.65 -25.41
C GLN A 31 2.14 1.82 -24.45
N PHE A 32 2.40 0.57 -24.82
CA PHE A 32 3.34 -0.29 -24.14
C PHE A 32 4.75 -0.15 -24.71
N TRP A 33 5.71 0.07 -23.83
CA TRP A 33 7.14 0.19 -24.13
C TRP A 33 7.86 -1.02 -23.52
N PRO A 34 8.11 -2.09 -24.30
CA PRO A 34 8.82 -3.26 -23.84
C PRO A 34 10.22 -2.89 -23.33
N CYS A 35 10.60 -3.45 -22.18
CA CYS A 35 11.92 -3.26 -21.59
C CYS A 35 12.59 -4.62 -21.38
N LYS A 36 13.90 -4.65 -21.57
CA LYS A 36 14.67 -5.84 -21.24
C LYS A 36 14.71 -6.01 -19.72
N ASN A 37 14.45 -7.23 -19.26
CA ASN A 37 14.70 -7.59 -17.87
C ASN A 37 16.22 -7.73 -17.64
N ILE A 38 16.79 -6.87 -16.79
CA ILE A 38 18.22 -6.87 -16.47
C ILE A 38 18.51 -7.41 -15.06
N HIS A 39 17.50 -8.00 -14.39
CA HIS A 39 17.68 -8.59 -13.08
C HIS A 39 18.60 -9.82 -13.14
N SER A 40 19.38 -10.06 -12.09
CA SER A 40 20.29 -11.21 -12.02
C SER A 40 19.58 -12.56 -11.94
N ASP A 41 18.34 -12.59 -11.45
CA ASP A 41 17.44 -13.76 -11.49
C ASP A 41 16.14 -13.37 -12.22
N PRO A 42 16.14 -13.39 -13.56
CA PRO A 42 15.00 -12.95 -14.36
C PRO A 42 13.82 -13.93 -14.35
N LEU A 43 13.98 -15.11 -13.76
CA LEU A 43 12.91 -16.10 -13.63
C LEU A 43 11.95 -15.82 -12.45
N SER A 44 12.36 -14.97 -11.52
CA SER A 44 11.62 -14.70 -10.28
C SER A 44 11.57 -13.22 -9.89
N SER A 45 12.18 -12.33 -10.69
CA SER A 45 12.19 -10.90 -10.45
C SER A 45 12.54 -10.15 -11.73
N PHE A 46 12.24 -8.86 -11.76
CA PHE A 46 12.62 -8.01 -12.87
C PHE A 46 13.32 -6.73 -12.40
N ALA A 47 14.08 -6.15 -13.32
CA ALA A 47 14.64 -4.81 -13.19
C ALA A 47 14.66 -4.14 -14.58
N ILE A 48 14.28 -2.88 -14.65
CA ILE A 48 14.29 -2.06 -15.84
C ILE A 48 15.47 -1.09 -15.75
N ASP A 49 16.25 -0.97 -16.82
CA ASP A 49 17.40 -0.08 -16.85
C ASP A 49 16.99 1.40 -16.95
N ALA A 50 17.86 2.28 -16.43
CA ALA A 50 17.61 3.73 -16.43
C ALA A 50 17.44 4.34 -17.84
N ALA A 51 18.06 3.76 -18.87
CA ALA A 51 17.93 4.27 -20.24
C ALA A 51 16.53 4.02 -20.81
N SER A 52 15.87 2.94 -20.41
CA SER A 52 14.48 2.66 -20.76
C SER A 52 13.52 3.68 -20.14
N TYR A 53 13.74 4.05 -18.85
CA TYR A 53 12.99 5.14 -18.23
C TYR A 53 13.23 6.48 -18.93
N ALA A 54 14.48 6.82 -19.21
CA ALA A 54 14.85 8.08 -19.88
C ALA A 54 14.18 8.24 -21.26
N ARG A 55 14.08 7.15 -22.03
CA ARG A 55 13.37 7.16 -23.33
C ARG A 55 11.90 7.51 -23.18
N VAL A 56 11.26 7.05 -22.12
CA VAL A 56 9.84 7.33 -21.86
C VAL A 56 9.67 8.76 -21.34
N ASP A 57 10.60 9.25 -20.52
CA ASP A 57 10.58 10.64 -20.03
C ASP A 57 10.72 11.66 -21.17
N GLU A 58 11.46 11.34 -22.25
CA GLU A 58 11.58 12.19 -23.45
C GLU A 58 10.22 12.44 -24.14
N LEU A 59 9.21 11.59 -23.88
CA LEU A 59 7.87 11.80 -24.42
C LEU A 59 7.09 12.93 -23.71
N ASN A 60 7.61 13.46 -22.59
CA ASN A 60 6.96 14.47 -21.75
C ASN A 60 5.56 14.07 -21.24
N THR A 61 5.21 12.80 -21.27
CA THR A 61 3.92 12.27 -20.77
C THR A 61 4.06 11.59 -19.42
N GLY A 62 5.29 11.31 -18.99
CA GLY A 62 5.60 10.53 -17.82
C GLY A 62 5.23 9.05 -17.96
N VAL A 63 5.66 8.23 -17.00
CA VAL A 63 5.27 6.84 -16.89
C VAL A 63 3.87 6.76 -16.29
N GLU A 64 2.94 6.15 -17.01
CA GLU A 64 1.56 5.94 -16.57
C GLU A 64 1.41 4.67 -15.72
N ALA A 65 2.18 3.63 -16.04
CA ALA A 65 2.27 2.41 -15.23
C ALA A 65 3.52 1.59 -15.55
N VAL A 66 3.94 0.76 -14.61
CA VAL A 66 4.92 -0.31 -14.81
C VAL A 66 4.17 -1.63 -15.05
N PHE A 67 4.58 -2.36 -16.07
CA PHE A 67 4.09 -3.70 -16.36
C PHE A 67 5.17 -4.74 -16.04
N HIS A 68 4.76 -5.88 -15.45
CA HIS A 68 5.55 -7.09 -15.42
C HIS A 68 4.67 -8.34 -15.43
N SER A 69 5.29 -9.48 -15.67
CA SER A 69 4.59 -10.77 -15.65
C SER A 69 5.19 -11.72 -14.63
N HIS A 70 4.32 -12.55 -14.04
CA HIS A 70 4.73 -13.72 -13.27
C HIS A 70 4.51 -14.99 -14.12
N PRO A 71 5.56 -15.60 -14.69
CA PRO A 71 5.42 -16.82 -15.49
C PRO A 71 5.12 -18.06 -14.65
N ARG A 72 5.49 -18.03 -13.36
CA ARG A 72 5.22 -19.09 -12.40
C ARG A 72 3.85 -18.93 -11.74
N ALA A 73 3.44 -19.94 -10.95
CA ALA A 73 2.14 -19.95 -10.27
C ALA A 73 2.06 -18.98 -9.05
N ASP A 74 2.77 -17.86 -9.09
CA ASP A 74 2.61 -16.78 -8.10
C ASP A 74 1.62 -15.74 -8.63
N ASN A 75 0.41 -15.77 -8.06
CA ASN A 75 -0.73 -14.99 -8.53
C ASN A 75 -0.98 -13.76 -7.67
N LYS A 76 0.07 -13.10 -7.24
CA LYS A 76 0.01 -11.84 -6.48
C LYS A 76 1.31 -11.06 -6.63
N PHE A 77 1.25 -9.75 -6.42
CA PHE A 77 2.45 -8.93 -6.31
C PHE A 77 3.36 -9.44 -5.19
N SER A 78 4.65 -9.52 -5.47
CA SER A 78 5.65 -9.79 -4.43
C SER A 78 5.80 -8.57 -3.50
N MET A 79 6.42 -8.78 -2.34
CA MET A 79 6.73 -7.67 -1.42
C MET A 79 7.63 -6.62 -2.08
N ASN A 80 8.57 -7.05 -2.93
CA ASN A 80 9.45 -6.15 -3.67
C ASN A 80 8.68 -5.32 -4.70
N ASP A 81 7.72 -5.92 -5.42
CA ASP A 81 6.87 -5.20 -6.37
C ASP A 81 6.10 -4.09 -5.69
N ILE A 82 5.51 -4.39 -4.54
CA ILE A 82 4.68 -3.44 -3.82
C ILE A 82 5.51 -2.31 -3.24
N LYS A 83 6.69 -2.63 -2.68
CA LYS A 83 7.63 -1.62 -2.20
C LYS A 83 8.06 -0.70 -3.34
N ALA A 84 8.51 -1.27 -4.46
CA ALA A 84 8.94 -0.51 -5.61
C ALA A 84 7.81 0.33 -6.24
N CYS A 85 6.59 -0.22 -6.34
CA CYS A 85 5.42 0.53 -6.79
C CYS A 85 5.15 1.75 -5.91
N LYS A 86 5.23 1.59 -4.59
CA LYS A 86 4.99 2.69 -3.65
C LYS A 86 6.11 3.75 -3.69
N GLU A 87 7.37 3.31 -3.83
CA GLU A 87 8.52 4.21 -3.95
C GLU A 87 8.51 5.01 -5.26
N LEU A 88 8.14 4.37 -6.37
CA LEU A 88 8.02 5.04 -7.67
C LEU A 88 6.80 5.95 -7.79
N GLY A 89 5.76 5.71 -6.99
CA GLY A 89 4.53 6.51 -7.01
C GLY A 89 3.71 6.36 -8.28
N VAL A 90 3.93 5.30 -9.10
CA VAL A 90 3.18 5.04 -10.32
C VAL A 90 2.45 3.70 -10.23
N PRO A 91 1.28 3.55 -10.90
CA PRO A 91 0.55 2.29 -10.93
C PRO A 91 1.36 1.13 -11.51
N TRP A 92 1.07 -0.07 -11.04
CA TRP A 92 1.65 -1.31 -11.56
C TRP A 92 0.57 -2.26 -12.06
N VAL A 93 0.88 -2.91 -13.18
CA VAL A 93 0.06 -3.95 -13.81
C VAL A 93 0.86 -5.24 -13.83
N MET A 94 0.32 -6.31 -13.30
CA MET A 94 0.95 -7.62 -13.32
C MET A 94 0.05 -8.64 -14.01
N TYR A 95 0.63 -9.45 -14.87
CA TYR A 95 -0.03 -10.58 -15.52
C TYR A 95 0.55 -11.89 -15.03
N CYS A 96 -0.27 -12.70 -14.39
CA CYS A 96 0.10 -14.08 -14.03
C CYS A 96 -0.28 -15.02 -15.17
N ALA A 97 0.72 -15.46 -15.94
CA ALA A 97 0.53 -16.29 -17.11
C ALA A 97 -0.05 -17.67 -16.78
N ALA A 98 0.36 -18.28 -15.66
CA ALA A 98 -0.09 -19.60 -15.24
C ALA A 98 -1.61 -19.66 -14.98
N PHE A 99 -2.22 -18.56 -14.55
CA PHE A 99 -3.65 -18.50 -14.22
C PHE A 99 -4.46 -17.62 -15.19
N ASN A 100 -3.79 -16.98 -16.16
CA ASN A 100 -4.41 -15.96 -17.04
C ASN A 100 -5.13 -14.87 -16.22
N GLN A 101 -4.50 -14.38 -15.18
CA GLN A 101 -5.07 -13.38 -14.27
C GLN A 101 -4.27 -12.08 -14.29
N TRP A 102 -5.00 -10.99 -14.11
CA TRP A 102 -4.47 -9.63 -14.10
C TRP A 102 -4.62 -9.01 -12.72
N HIS A 103 -3.57 -8.34 -12.28
CA HIS A 103 -3.56 -7.58 -11.04
C HIS A 103 -3.17 -6.12 -11.34
N TYR A 104 -3.77 -5.21 -10.62
CA TYR A 104 -3.52 -3.78 -10.72
C TYR A 104 -3.34 -3.20 -9.34
N MET A 105 -2.32 -2.39 -9.17
CA MET A 105 -2.03 -1.68 -7.95
C MET A 105 -1.80 -0.20 -8.26
N ASP A 106 -2.52 0.69 -7.61
CA ASP A 106 -2.33 2.13 -7.67
C ASP A 106 -1.83 2.61 -6.31
N PRO A 107 -0.57 3.08 -6.20
CA PRO A 107 0.01 3.47 -4.93
C PRO A 107 -0.54 4.81 -4.41
N ILE A 108 -1.11 5.65 -5.29
CA ILE A 108 -1.61 6.98 -4.96
C ILE A 108 -3.11 6.92 -4.63
N ASN A 109 -3.87 6.21 -5.46
CA ASN A 109 -5.33 6.16 -5.37
C ASN A 109 -5.84 4.81 -4.86
N ALA A 110 -5.03 4.08 -4.09
CA ALA A 110 -5.45 2.82 -3.50
C ALA A 110 -6.69 3.05 -2.61
N PRO A 111 -7.78 2.29 -2.81
CA PRO A 111 -8.97 2.42 -1.96
C PRO A 111 -8.59 2.13 -0.51
N TYR A 112 -9.26 2.77 0.46
CA TYR A 112 -9.00 2.49 1.87
C TYR A 112 -9.46 1.10 2.31
N LEU A 113 -10.42 0.53 1.63
CA LEU A 113 -11.05 -0.75 1.94
C LEU A 113 -10.66 -1.81 0.92
N GLN A 114 -10.64 -3.06 1.36
CA GLN A 114 -10.30 -4.23 0.56
C GLN A 114 -8.82 -4.27 0.09
N ARG A 115 -7.94 -3.56 0.78
CA ARG A 115 -6.49 -3.66 0.55
C ARG A 115 -5.98 -4.99 1.10
N PRO A 116 -5.11 -5.71 0.37
CA PRO A 116 -4.38 -6.84 0.95
C PRO A 116 -3.43 -6.34 2.04
N TRP A 117 -3.25 -7.15 3.08
CA TRP A 117 -2.26 -6.86 4.11
C TRP A 117 -0.84 -6.98 3.56
N ILE A 118 -0.03 -5.94 3.77
CA ILE A 118 1.37 -5.92 3.39
C ILE A 118 2.12 -5.12 4.44
N TYR A 119 2.94 -5.85 5.20
CA TYR A 119 3.68 -5.28 6.31
C TYR A 119 4.55 -4.09 5.91
N GLY A 120 4.44 -3.01 6.66
CA GLY A 120 5.17 -1.77 6.39
C GLY A 120 4.65 -0.92 5.24
N ILE A 121 3.64 -1.39 4.49
CA ILE A 121 3.08 -0.69 3.33
C ILE A 121 1.57 -0.54 3.46
N TYR A 122 0.82 -1.64 3.34
CA TYR A 122 -0.61 -1.70 3.54
C TYR A 122 -0.93 -2.42 4.85
N ASP A 123 -0.48 -1.84 5.95
CA ASP A 123 -0.78 -2.24 7.32
C ASP A 123 -1.71 -1.23 7.99
N CYS A 124 -1.97 -1.40 9.27
CA CYS A 124 -2.85 -0.50 10.01
C CYS A 124 -2.35 0.95 10.03
N TYR A 125 -1.04 1.16 10.16
CA TYR A 125 -0.47 2.51 10.13
C TYR A 125 -0.35 3.07 8.71
N GLY A 126 -0.03 2.25 7.72
CA GLY A 126 -0.08 2.62 6.31
C GLY A 126 -1.46 3.12 5.87
N LEU A 127 -2.54 2.48 6.36
CA LEU A 127 -3.90 2.95 6.12
C LEU A 127 -4.14 4.35 6.73
N VAL A 128 -3.68 4.58 7.97
CA VAL A 128 -3.80 5.88 8.63
C VAL A 128 -3.01 6.96 7.90
N LYS A 129 -1.77 6.67 7.49
CA LYS A 129 -0.93 7.61 6.72
C LYS A 129 -1.62 8.04 5.43
N ASP A 130 -2.06 7.08 4.63
CA ASP A 130 -2.74 7.35 3.37
C ASP A 130 -4.04 8.14 3.58
N TYR A 131 -4.79 7.82 4.65
CA TYR A 131 -6.00 8.54 4.99
C TYR A 131 -5.71 10.00 5.37
N TYR A 132 -4.70 10.25 6.21
CA TYR A 132 -4.32 11.60 6.59
C TYR A 132 -3.82 12.42 5.40
N LYS A 133 -3.01 11.82 4.53
CA LYS A 133 -2.55 12.48 3.31
C LYS A 133 -3.70 12.86 2.38
N ASN A 134 -4.61 11.92 2.13
CA ASN A 134 -5.65 12.12 1.11
C ASN A 134 -6.84 12.96 1.60
N GLU A 135 -7.22 12.82 2.88
CA GLU A 135 -8.41 13.49 3.42
C GLU A 135 -8.11 14.86 4.05
N PHE A 136 -6.87 15.08 4.50
CA PHE A 136 -6.50 16.28 5.23
C PHE A 136 -5.25 16.99 4.69
N ASP A 137 -4.58 16.42 3.68
CA ASP A 137 -3.27 16.88 3.17
C ASP A 137 -2.19 16.98 4.26
N ILE A 138 -2.23 16.04 5.22
CA ILE A 138 -1.26 15.94 6.32
C ILE A 138 -0.37 14.73 6.04
N GLU A 139 0.94 14.97 5.91
CA GLU A 139 1.94 13.92 5.80
C GLU A 139 2.41 13.47 7.18
N LEU A 140 2.23 12.19 7.46
CA LEU A 140 2.77 11.54 8.65
C LEU A 140 4.07 10.83 8.30
N ASP A 141 5.07 10.94 9.19
CA ASP A 141 6.33 10.23 9.01
C ASP A 141 6.11 8.72 8.91
N ASP A 142 6.96 8.07 8.15
CA ASP A 142 7.01 6.61 8.17
C ASP A 142 8.02 6.14 9.21
N TYR A 143 7.70 5.03 9.84
CA TYR A 143 8.55 4.40 10.83
C TYR A 143 8.86 2.98 10.38
N GLU A 144 10.09 2.57 10.59
CA GLU A 144 10.46 1.18 10.44
C GLU A 144 9.63 0.33 11.40
N ARG A 145 8.95 -0.71 10.87
CA ARG A 145 8.06 -1.59 11.66
C ARG A 145 8.83 -2.69 12.41
N GLY A 146 10.16 -2.74 12.27
CA GLY A 146 10.95 -3.87 12.70
C GLY A 146 10.73 -5.11 11.83
N CYS A 147 11.27 -6.23 12.22
CA CYS A 147 10.88 -7.49 11.59
C CYS A 147 9.55 -8.00 12.18
N GLU A 148 8.84 -8.83 11.43
CA GLU A 148 7.47 -9.28 11.68
C GLU A 148 7.24 -9.89 13.08
N PHE A 149 8.31 -10.30 13.76
CA PHE A 149 8.28 -10.90 15.10
C PHE A 149 8.81 -9.98 16.22
N GLU A 150 9.42 -8.85 15.89
CA GLU A 150 10.02 -7.93 16.88
C GLU A 150 9.03 -6.87 17.39
N TRP A 151 7.95 -6.61 16.65
CA TRP A 151 6.96 -5.60 17.03
C TRP A 151 6.20 -5.96 18.33
N GLU A 152 6.25 -7.22 18.76
CA GLU A 152 5.74 -7.66 20.07
C GLU A 152 6.73 -7.40 21.22
N SER A 153 7.96 -6.97 20.94
CA SER A 153 8.92 -6.65 21.99
C SER A 153 8.59 -5.29 22.63
N SER A 154 8.84 -5.17 23.92
CA SER A 154 8.62 -3.93 24.69
C SER A 154 9.42 -2.73 24.18
N GLU A 155 10.41 -2.94 23.32
CA GLU A 155 11.22 -1.90 22.70
C GLU A 155 10.54 -1.20 21.55
N TRP A 156 9.58 -1.86 20.88
CA TRP A 156 8.88 -1.38 19.69
C TRP A 156 7.52 -0.71 19.98
N ARG A 157 7.44 0.09 21.01
CA ARG A 157 6.22 0.91 21.27
C ARG A 157 6.11 2.06 20.26
N MET A 158 6.08 1.72 18.98
CA MET A 158 6.11 2.67 17.88
C MET A 158 5.06 3.78 18.04
N PHE A 159 3.81 3.39 18.31
CA PHE A 159 2.73 4.35 18.44
C PHE A 159 2.90 5.27 19.65
N GLU A 160 3.16 4.70 20.82
CA GLU A 160 3.28 5.46 22.07
C GLU A 160 4.47 6.41 22.08
N LYS A 161 5.57 6.05 21.40
CA LYS A 161 6.77 6.89 21.30
C LYS A 161 6.61 8.05 20.32
N ASN A 162 5.81 7.87 19.27
CA ASN A 162 5.83 8.77 18.12
C ASN A 162 4.56 9.59 17.93
N PHE A 163 3.42 9.23 18.51
CA PHE A 163 2.16 9.95 18.22
C PHE A 163 2.26 11.45 18.55
N SER A 164 2.93 11.84 19.64
CA SER A 164 3.04 13.23 20.04
C SER A 164 3.91 14.05 19.08
N SER A 165 5.04 13.48 18.62
CA SER A 165 5.93 14.14 17.63
C SER A 165 5.27 14.31 16.29
N GLN A 166 4.32 13.43 15.95
CA GLN A 166 3.49 13.51 14.73
C GLN A 166 2.32 14.49 14.86
N GLY A 167 2.25 15.26 15.96
CA GLY A 167 1.21 16.26 16.16
C GLY A 167 -0.10 15.73 16.74
N PHE A 168 -0.11 14.51 17.26
CA PHE A 168 -1.29 13.94 17.91
C PHE A 168 -1.32 14.23 19.40
N GLU A 169 -2.52 14.48 19.91
CA GLU A 169 -2.81 14.62 21.32
C GLU A 169 -3.91 13.63 21.74
N GLU A 170 -3.79 13.12 22.96
CA GLU A 170 -4.83 12.29 23.53
C GLU A 170 -6.05 13.13 23.86
N ILE A 171 -7.21 12.68 23.43
CA ILE A 171 -8.49 13.34 23.68
C ILE A 171 -9.43 12.47 24.51
N SER A 172 -10.35 13.16 25.20
CA SER A 172 -11.53 12.55 25.84
C SER A 172 -12.77 13.25 25.33
N GLY A 173 -13.84 12.52 25.03
CA GLY A 173 -15.11 13.08 24.61
C GLY A 173 -15.57 12.60 23.23
N ASN A 174 -16.21 13.50 22.47
CA ASN A 174 -16.83 13.13 21.21
C ASN A 174 -15.78 12.84 20.12
N LEU A 175 -16.03 11.76 19.39
CA LEU A 175 -15.22 11.39 18.23
C LEU A 175 -15.46 12.33 17.06
N ASN A 176 -14.40 12.65 16.34
CA ASN A 176 -14.45 13.36 15.06
C ASN A 176 -13.84 12.49 13.94
N LYS A 177 -14.19 12.83 12.68
CA LYS A 177 -13.52 12.25 11.53
C LYS A 177 -12.01 12.52 11.63
N GLY A 178 -11.20 11.48 11.44
CA GLY A 178 -9.74 11.55 11.53
C GLY A 178 -9.18 11.18 12.91
N ASP A 179 -10.00 10.99 13.94
CA ASP A 179 -9.50 10.48 15.22
C ASP A 179 -8.93 9.08 15.05
N ILE A 180 -7.77 8.86 15.65
CA ILE A 180 -7.11 7.56 15.67
C ILE A 180 -7.51 6.81 16.93
N LEU A 181 -7.92 5.57 16.74
CA LEU A 181 -8.16 4.61 17.79
C LEU A 181 -6.88 3.79 17.99
N LEU A 182 -6.12 4.09 19.04
CA LEU A 182 -4.95 3.30 19.42
C LEU A 182 -5.43 2.12 20.27
N MET A 183 -5.29 0.92 19.73
CA MET A 183 -5.87 -0.30 20.31
C MET A 183 -4.79 -1.29 20.77
N GLN A 184 -5.15 -2.07 21.77
CA GLN A 184 -4.34 -3.15 22.31
C GLN A 184 -5.05 -4.48 22.03
N LEU A 185 -4.58 -5.21 21.03
CA LEU A 185 -5.19 -6.46 20.57
C LEU A 185 -4.25 -7.63 20.83
N GLN A 186 -4.63 -8.52 21.79
CA GLN A 186 -3.85 -9.70 22.13
C GLN A 186 -2.36 -9.44 22.40
N SER A 187 -2.04 -8.29 22.97
CA SER A 187 -0.68 -7.81 23.22
C SER A 187 -0.61 -7.18 24.61
N ASN A 188 0.59 -6.99 25.15
CA ASN A 188 0.82 -6.32 26.43
C ASN A 188 0.90 -4.79 26.32
N PHE A 189 0.85 -4.25 25.10
CA PHE A 189 0.90 -2.81 24.79
C PHE A 189 0.08 -2.51 23.52
N PRO A 190 -0.25 -1.24 23.25
CA PRO A 190 -0.96 -0.84 22.04
C PRO A 190 -0.18 -1.22 20.78
N ASN A 191 -0.81 -2.03 19.93
CA ASN A 191 -0.20 -2.64 18.76
C ASN A 191 -1.00 -2.47 17.47
N HIS A 192 -2.14 -1.80 17.53
CA HIS A 192 -3.02 -1.62 16.38
C HIS A 192 -3.64 -0.23 16.36
N VAL A 193 -3.87 0.30 15.16
CA VAL A 193 -4.55 1.58 14.95
C VAL A 193 -5.70 1.43 13.97
N GLY A 194 -6.77 2.15 14.25
CA GLY A 194 -7.88 2.40 13.33
C GLY A 194 -8.15 3.88 13.24
N ILE A 195 -8.91 4.33 12.26
CA ILE A 195 -9.22 5.74 12.02
C ILE A 195 -10.72 5.96 11.88
N ILE A 196 -11.26 6.94 12.59
CA ILE A 196 -12.68 7.31 12.50
C ILE A 196 -12.95 7.96 11.14
N HIS A 197 -13.79 7.33 10.34
CA HIS A 197 -14.23 7.84 9.05
C HIS A 197 -15.53 8.63 9.15
N ASP A 198 -16.51 8.10 9.86
CA ASP A 198 -17.80 8.76 10.10
C ASP A 198 -18.15 8.69 11.59
N SER A 199 -17.90 9.79 12.29
CA SER A 199 -18.13 9.88 13.74
C SER A 199 -19.62 9.83 14.10
N LYS A 200 -20.52 10.29 13.22
CA LYS A 200 -21.97 10.26 13.47
C LYS A 200 -22.54 8.85 13.45
N ARG A 201 -22.00 8.01 12.56
CA ARG A 201 -22.39 6.59 12.42
C ARG A 201 -21.49 5.66 13.22
N GLY A 202 -20.42 6.18 13.82
CA GLY A 202 -19.42 5.39 14.53
C GLY A 202 -18.61 4.47 13.61
N ILE A 203 -18.46 4.82 12.32
CA ILE A 203 -17.71 4.00 11.37
C ILE A 203 -16.23 4.35 11.46
N PHE A 204 -15.39 3.33 11.62
CA PHE A 204 -13.95 3.48 11.52
C PHE A 204 -13.37 2.46 10.53
N TYR A 205 -12.22 2.80 9.96
CA TYR A 205 -11.46 1.94 9.06
C TYR A 205 -10.27 1.36 9.80
N GLN A 206 -9.95 0.11 9.49
CA GLN A 206 -8.81 -0.59 10.04
C GLN A 206 -8.24 -1.62 9.06
N HIS A 207 -7.03 -2.06 9.33
CA HIS A 207 -6.36 -3.09 8.56
C HIS A 207 -5.72 -4.09 9.53
N LEU A 208 -6.43 -5.18 9.79
CA LEU A 208 -5.94 -6.24 10.67
C LEU A 208 -4.89 -7.10 9.96
N PHE A 209 -4.00 -7.67 10.76
CA PHE A 209 -2.94 -8.56 10.28
C PHE A 209 -3.51 -9.68 9.39
N ASP A 210 -2.89 -9.89 8.22
CA ASP A 210 -3.21 -10.91 7.22
C ASP A 210 -4.69 -10.94 6.78
N ARG A 211 -5.36 -9.77 6.80
CA ARG A 211 -6.74 -9.60 6.32
C ARG A 211 -6.83 -8.47 5.32
N LEU A 212 -7.96 -8.37 4.65
CA LEU A 212 -8.29 -7.18 3.87
C LEU A 212 -8.67 -6.04 4.82
N SER A 213 -8.29 -4.81 4.46
CA SER A 213 -8.75 -3.63 5.20
C SER A 213 -10.27 -3.50 5.13
N GLU A 214 -10.88 -3.08 6.23
CA GLU A 214 -12.34 -3.09 6.37
C GLU A 214 -12.88 -1.88 7.15
N ALA A 215 -14.19 -1.64 7.00
CA ALA A 215 -14.94 -0.71 7.81
C ALA A 215 -15.66 -1.47 8.93
N ASN A 216 -15.58 -0.94 10.15
CA ASN A 216 -16.26 -1.49 11.31
C ASN A 216 -17.03 -0.42 12.06
N ILE A 217 -17.97 -0.84 12.92
CA ILE A 217 -18.67 0.04 13.85
C ILE A 217 -17.86 0.10 15.16
N TYR A 218 -17.50 1.32 15.57
CA TYR A 218 -16.82 1.56 16.84
C TYR A 218 -17.78 1.39 18.01
N GLY A 219 -17.53 0.37 18.82
CA GLY A 219 -18.32 0.01 19.99
C GLY A 219 -17.93 -1.39 20.46
N GLY A 220 -18.52 -1.82 21.57
CA GLY A 220 -18.35 -3.18 22.09
C GLY A 220 -16.88 -3.60 22.19
N TYR A 221 -16.50 -4.59 21.39
CA TYR A 221 -15.14 -5.14 21.38
C TYR A 221 -14.08 -4.07 21.12
N TRP A 222 -14.26 -3.26 20.08
CA TRP A 222 -13.28 -2.25 19.68
C TRP A 222 -13.08 -1.17 20.73
N GLN A 223 -14.18 -0.68 21.31
CA GLN A 223 -14.13 0.31 22.38
C GLN A 223 -13.43 -0.24 23.64
N LYS A 224 -13.69 -1.50 23.98
CA LYS A 224 -13.04 -2.16 25.13
C LYS A 224 -11.53 -2.29 24.96
N HIS A 225 -11.05 -2.46 23.73
CA HIS A 225 -9.64 -2.64 23.42
C HIS A 225 -8.94 -1.34 22.98
N THR A 226 -9.66 -0.22 22.92
CA THR A 226 -9.07 1.10 22.67
C THR A 226 -8.39 1.59 23.93
N ASN A 227 -7.07 1.77 23.83
CA ASN A 227 -6.24 2.29 24.92
C ASN A 227 -6.28 3.82 24.97
N LYS A 228 -6.17 4.47 23.80
CA LYS A 228 -6.19 5.93 23.63
C LYS A 228 -6.98 6.31 22.38
N ILE A 229 -7.59 7.50 22.44
CA ILE A 229 -8.12 8.18 21.26
C ILE A 229 -7.25 9.40 21.02
N LEU A 230 -6.72 9.50 19.81
CA LEU A 230 -5.76 10.53 19.46
C LEU A 230 -6.33 11.41 18.35
N ARG A 231 -6.18 12.72 18.49
CA ARG A 231 -6.56 13.71 17.48
C ARG A 231 -5.35 14.53 17.08
N HIS A 232 -5.19 14.73 15.77
CA HIS A 232 -4.14 15.60 15.26
C HIS A 232 -4.47 17.07 15.57
N ARG A 233 -3.47 17.86 15.98
CA ARG A 233 -3.63 19.27 16.37
C ARG A 233 -4.29 20.13 15.31
N SER A 234 -4.04 19.85 14.03
CA SER A 234 -4.67 20.55 12.91
C SER A 234 -6.18 20.29 12.77
N LEU A 235 -6.74 19.34 13.51
CA LEU A 235 -8.15 18.94 13.47
C LEU A 235 -8.90 19.30 14.79
N MET A 236 -8.23 20.04 15.70
CA MET A 236 -8.80 20.49 16.97
C MET A 236 -9.72 21.68 16.82
#